data_e3847df6eb466138baebc4530e9a9ec1
#
_entry.id   e3847df6eb466138baebc4530e9a9ec1
#
_cell.length_a   1.000
_cell.length_b   1.000
_cell.length_c   1.000
_cell.angle_alpha   90.00
_cell.angle_beta   90.00
_cell.angle_gamma   90.00
#
_symmetry.space_group_name_H-M   'P 1'
#
loop_
_entity.id
_entity.type
_entity.pdbx_description
1 polymer ?
#
loop_
_entity_poly.entity_id
_entity_poly.type
_entity_poly.pdbx_seq_one_letter_code
_entity_poly.pdbx_strand_id
1 'polypeptide(L)'
;MMKTWKYNYGLIPMIALAVVICHVSCTKPDVSQEEEKPDVEVPDNDTSGQNPPQEDEPVVDPKAPVLKINALTSTRACVRVDYSFEKVTEFNQNVNICFSKEPGSTIDDHTFKLPPRSANKADMMGVVPNLVLDYDTDYYFRLYVQQKGTVYYSNEVKCSLEDEYEPINLSWKKMDIAGLHPDITAYTTTSKLSGRNFQAWYAIADMNKGNLKVKANHPANAQTVTSQAASIGPECQILINSGYFYYEGNQAVNIGTSIVDGIQNGFIFSFAGSLSDSEPEESNTQYKVTRGVFGADAQGVPAVKWMGCITHNTNYYYDMPLLSIKGETKQNAPSATNPTVPSDWEPVELVTAGPVLLKDGKIPFDFTRTSKGNTYFLSNWEMITYDVFTDTTGDDWRCDRSAVGITEDGKLIFFACEGRTPSLSCGANLDEVARILKALGCVEALNFDGGGSTKLYLGGQSFANNNRAVMTTVGIVTK
;
A
#
# COMPACT_ATOMS: atom_id res chain seq x y z
N MET A 1 26.42 3.25 -26.89
CA MET A 1 26.06 4.63 -27.21
C MET A 1 24.66 4.89 -26.69
N MET A 2 24.54 5.43 -25.49
CA MET A 2 23.25 5.81 -24.89
C MET A 2 22.89 7.22 -25.35
N LYS A 3 21.75 7.35 -26.01
CA LYS A 3 21.19 8.66 -26.37
C LYS A 3 20.27 9.11 -25.23
N THR A 4 20.67 10.18 -24.57
CA THR A 4 19.85 10.92 -23.60
C THR A 4 18.75 11.69 -24.33
N TRP A 5 17.52 11.46 -23.92
CA TRP A 5 16.36 12.26 -24.35
C TRP A 5 16.20 13.47 -23.42
N LYS A 6 16.36 14.67 -23.97
CA LYS A 6 16.01 15.91 -23.29
C LYS A 6 14.57 16.28 -23.66
N TYR A 7 13.70 16.38 -22.70
CA TYR A 7 12.39 17.01 -22.85
C TYR A 7 12.56 18.53 -22.69
N ASN A 8 12.18 19.28 -23.73
CA ASN A 8 12.07 20.75 -23.68
C ASN A 8 10.71 21.10 -23.07
N TYR A 9 10.73 21.66 -21.87
CA TYR A 9 9.58 22.35 -21.29
C TYR A 9 9.63 23.84 -21.65
N GLY A 10 8.62 24.31 -22.37
CA GLY A 10 8.43 25.72 -22.66
C GLY A 10 8.11 26.51 -21.38
N LEU A 11 8.83 27.62 -21.18
CA LEU A 11 8.62 28.58 -20.11
C LEU A 11 7.22 29.21 -20.20
N ILE A 12 6.42 29.07 -19.16
CA ILE A 12 5.21 29.87 -18.91
C ILE A 12 5.56 30.91 -17.83
N PRO A 13 5.25 32.22 -18.02
CA PRO A 13 5.67 33.23 -17.08
C PRO A 13 4.88 33.19 -15.77
N MET A 14 5.61 33.28 -14.65
CA MET A 14 5.07 33.49 -13.32
C MET A 14 4.37 34.85 -13.20
N ILE A 15 3.08 34.82 -12.88
CA ILE A 15 2.36 35.98 -12.37
C ILE A 15 2.48 35.96 -10.85
N ALA A 16 3.18 36.94 -10.29
CA ALA A 16 3.30 37.13 -8.86
C ALA A 16 1.98 37.67 -8.29
N LEU A 17 1.35 36.89 -7.41
CA LEU A 17 0.20 37.34 -6.62
C LEU A 17 0.68 37.66 -5.20
N ALA A 18 0.62 38.96 -4.86
CA ALA A 18 0.95 39.46 -3.53
C ALA A 18 -0.18 39.06 -2.54
N VAL A 19 0.17 38.32 -1.52
CA VAL A 19 -0.73 38.01 -0.39
C VAL A 19 -0.48 39.03 0.71
N VAL A 20 -1.50 39.84 1.02
CA VAL A 20 -1.54 40.75 2.14
C VAL A 20 -1.77 39.95 3.43
N ILE A 21 -0.82 39.99 4.34
CA ILE A 21 -0.93 39.37 5.67
C ILE A 21 -1.55 40.40 6.62
N CYS A 22 -2.78 40.18 7.02
CA CYS A 22 -3.39 40.93 8.13
C CYS A 22 -2.95 40.31 9.47
N HIS A 23 -2.18 41.06 10.23
CA HIS A 23 -1.86 40.78 11.62
C HIS A 23 -3.06 41.15 12.49
N VAL A 24 -3.66 40.16 13.15
CA VAL A 24 -4.59 40.43 14.26
C VAL A 24 -3.82 40.20 15.56
N SER A 25 -3.61 41.27 16.28
CA SER A 25 -3.03 41.29 17.63
C SER A 25 -4.14 41.01 18.63
N CYS A 26 -4.05 39.92 19.39
CA CYS A 26 -4.89 39.69 20.55
C CYS A 26 -4.09 40.00 21.82
N THR A 27 -4.48 41.04 22.50
CA THR A 27 -4.03 41.46 23.85
C THR A 27 -4.54 40.52 24.94
N LYS A 28 -3.67 40.15 25.86
CA LYS A 28 -4.00 39.47 27.11
C LYS A 28 -4.69 40.42 28.09
N PRO A 29 -5.65 39.98 28.91
CA PRO A 29 -6.03 40.69 30.11
C PRO A 29 -5.17 40.29 31.31
N ASP A 30 -4.60 41.26 31.98
CA ASP A 30 -4.05 41.20 33.31
C ASP A 30 -5.18 41.04 34.33
N VAL A 31 -5.07 40.08 35.26
CA VAL A 31 -5.76 40.15 36.56
C VAL A 31 -4.81 39.62 37.62
N SER A 32 -4.26 40.58 38.36
CA SER A 32 -3.64 40.38 39.66
C SER A 32 -4.71 40.41 40.73
N GLN A 33 -4.80 39.41 41.60
CA GLN A 33 -5.26 39.58 42.99
C GLN A 33 -4.61 38.52 43.86
N GLU A 34 -3.76 38.98 44.75
CA GLU A 34 -3.24 38.28 45.90
C GLU A 34 -4.31 38.12 46.95
N GLU A 35 -4.55 36.91 47.44
CA GLU A 35 -5.24 36.71 48.71
C GLU A 35 -4.25 36.10 49.73
N GLU A 36 -4.07 36.85 50.81
CA GLU A 36 -3.32 36.46 52.01
C GLU A 36 -3.95 35.26 52.71
N LYS A 37 -3.15 34.25 53.06
CA LYS A 37 -3.51 33.18 54.01
C LYS A 37 -3.01 33.50 55.39
N PRO A 38 -3.81 33.21 56.43
CA PRO A 38 -3.41 33.46 57.80
C PRO A 38 -2.39 32.40 58.31
N ASP A 39 -1.48 32.86 59.12
CA ASP A 39 -0.49 32.09 59.86
C ASP A 39 -1.14 31.03 60.78
N VAL A 40 -0.66 29.78 60.65
CA VAL A 40 -0.94 28.72 61.65
C VAL A 40 0.40 28.32 62.25
N GLU A 41 0.52 28.57 63.55
CA GLU A 41 1.61 28.13 64.39
C GLU A 41 1.73 26.61 64.43
N VAL A 42 2.94 26.08 64.15
CA VAL A 42 3.29 24.66 64.27
C VAL A 42 4.04 24.48 65.60
N PRO A 43 3.62 23.56 66.47
CA PRO A 43 4.40 23.24 67.70
C PRO A 43 5.63 22.38 67.31
N ASP A 44 6.77 22.79 67.88
CA ASP A 44 7.99 22.01 67.89
C ASP A 44 7.79 20.64 68.53
N ASN A 45 8.11 19.58 67.81
CA ASN A 45 8.25 18.27 68.37
C ASN A 45 9.59 17.64 67.86
N ASP A 46 10.57 17.76 68.71
CA ASP A 46 11.90 17.17 68.56
C ASP A 46 11.82 15.66 68.74
N THR A 47 11.98 14.88 67.66
CA THR A 47 12.31 13.45 67.78
C THR A 47 13.35 13.09 66.72
N SER A 48 14.55 12.89 67.20
CA SER A 48 15.63 12.19 66.55
C SER A 48 15.20 10.84 66.02
N GLY A 49 15.27 10.61 64.70
CA GLY A 49 14.94 9.31 64.14
C GLY A 49 15.32 9.17 62.68
N GLN A 50 16.42 8.58 62.44
CA GLN A 50 16.86 7.81 61.28
C GLN A 50 16.25 8.22 59.93
N ASN A 51 17.08 8.77 59.05
CA ASN A 51 16.81 8.88 57.61
C ASN A 51 16.43 7.49 57.04
N PRO A 52 15.31 7.36 56.28
CA PRO A 52 15.10 6.15 55.55
C PRO A 52 16.26 5.94 54.56
N PRO A 53 16.58 4.69 54.21
CA PRO A 53 17.65 4.42 53.25
C PRO A 53 17.29 5.15 51.95
N GLN A 54 18.21 5.96 51.49
CA GLN A 54 18.17 6.58 50.19
C GLN A 54 18.16 5.40 49.19
N GLU A 55 17.05 5.17 48.49
CA GLU A 55 17.06 4.26 47.36
C GLU A 55 18.07 4.83 46.35
N ASP A 56 19.15 4.09 46.15
CA ASP A 56 20.15 4.43 45.14
C ASP A 56 19.44 4.58 43.82
N GLU A 57 19.41 5.78 43.23
CA GLU A 57 18.96 6.00 41.88
C GLU A 57 19.74 5.03 40.97
N PRO A 58 19.08 4.30 40.07
CA PRO A 58 19.74 3.35 39.20
C PRO A 58 20.85 4.06 38.43
N VAL A 59 22.09 3.62 38.61
CA VAL A 59 23.25 4.17 37.88
C VAL A 59 23.04 3.94 36.40
N VAL A 60 22.60 4.96 35.71
CA VAL A 60 22.40 4.93 34.25
C VAL A 60 23.78 4.85 33.59
N ASP A 61 24.07 3.76 32.88
CA ASP A 61 25.30 3.65 32.09
C ASP A 61 25.35 4.84 31.07
N PRO A 62 26.35 5.73 31.17
CA PRO A 62 26.44 6.91 30.32
C PRO A 62 26.62 6.57 28.83
N LYS A 63 26.88 5.30 28.51
CA LYS A 63 26.97 4.77 27.12
C LYS A 63 25.72 4.02 26.67
N ALA A 64 24.70 3.90 27.52
CA ALA A 64 23.47 3.21 27.19
C ALA A 64 22.74 3.91 26.00
N PRO A 65 22.15 3.15 25.09
CA PRO A 65 21.27 3.69 24.06
C PRO A 65 20.13 4.51 24.65
N VAL A 66 19.85 5.65 24.06
CA VAL A 66 18.68 6.48 24.38
C VAL A 66 17.75 6.45 23.18
N LEU A 67 16.53 5.97 23.40
CA LEU A 67 15.49 5.88 22.38
C LEU A 67 14.30 6.75 22.80
N LYS A 68 13.68 7.42 21.86
CA LYS A 68 12.51 8.25 22.13
C LYS A 68 11.51 8.22 20.99
N ILE A 69 10.26 7.88 21.28
CA ILE A 69 9.13 8.21 20.41
C ILE A 69 8.82 9.68 20.63
N ASN A 70 8.97 10.47 19.57
CA ASN A 70 8.67 11.92 19.58
C ASN A 70 7.19 12.18 19.34
N ALA A 71 6.58 11.44 18.40
CA ALA A 71 5.15 11.49 18.11
C ALA A 71 4.68 10.19 17.46
N LEU A 72 3.41 9.85 17.67
CA LEU A 72 2.65 8.90 16.87
C LEU A 72 1.54 9.66 16.15
N THR A 73 1.38 9.37 14.86
CA THR A 73 0.28 9.89 14.04
C THR A 73 -0.43 8.72 13.41
N SER A 74 -1.70 8.55 13.74
CA SER A 74 -2.53 7.49 13.16
C SER A 74 -3.13 7.94 11.84
N THR A 75 -3.36 6.95 11.00
CA THR A 75 -4.22 7.00 9.83
C THR A 75 -5.02 5.70 9.78
N ARG A 76 -5.87 5.55 8.78
CA ARG A 76 -6.61 4.28 8.57
C ARG A 76 -5.73 3.14 8.10
N ALA A 77 -4.57 3.45 7.51
CA ALA A 77 -3.67 2.44 6.95
C ALA A 77 -2.46 2.14 7.84
N CYS A 78 -2.15 2.99 8.83
CA CYS A 78 -0.97 2.81 9.66
C CYS A 78 -0.92 3.71 10.88
N VAL A 79 0.04 3.39 11.77
CA VAL A 79 0.58 4.33 12.76
C VAL A 79 1.97 4.77 12.29
N ARG A 80 2.12 6.05 12.03
CA ARG A 80 3.41 6.69 11.75
C ARG A 80 4.12 6.98 13.06
N VAL A 81 5.40 6.66 13.12
CA VAL A 81 6.25 6.80 14.30
C VAL A 81 7.36 7.80 13.98
N ASP A 82 7.29 8.99 14.56
CA ASP A 82 8.39 9.96 14.53
C ASP A 82 9.24 9.73 15.77
N TYR A 83 10.56 9.52 15.61
CA TYR A 83 11.41 9.08 16.71
C TYR A 83 12.85 9.51 16.58
N SER A 84 13.56 9.51 17.71
CA SER A 84 14.97 9.81 17.79
C SER A 84 15.70 8.77 18.64
N PHE A 85 17.02 8.73 18.50
CA PHE A 85 17.87 7.86 19.27
C PHE A 85 19.30 8.38 19.34
N GLU A 86 19.99 7.99 20.39
CA GLU A 86 21.40 8.30 20.61
C GLU A 86 22.15 7.05 21.09
N LYS A 87 23.47 7.02 20.87
CA LYS A 87 24.37 5.97 21.38
C LYS A 87 24.04 4.54 20.93
N VAL A 88 23.34 4.39 19.83
CA VAL A 88 23.16 3.09 19.17
C VAL A 88 24.39 2.84 18.31
N THR A 89 25.30 1.97 18.76
CA THR A 89 26.65 1.83 18.20
C THR A 89 26.79 0.73 17.16
N GLU A 90 25.86 -0.22 17.13
CA GLU A 90 25.91 -1.32 16.17
C GLU A 90 25.13 -0.94 14.91
N PHE A 91 25.84 -0.62 13.85
CA PHE A 91 25.32 -0.10 12.57
C PHE A 91 24.33 -1.04 11.88
N ASN A 92 24.35 -2.34 12.21
CA ASN A 92 23.44 -3.35 11.63
C ASN A 92 22.23 -3.63 12.51
N GLN A 93 22.11 -2.98 13.66
CA GLN A 93 20.95 -3.12 14.52
C GLN A 93 19.93 -2.03 14.20
N ASN A 94 18.83 -2.45 13.61
CA ASN A 94 17.70 -1.56 13.42
C ASN A 94 17.10 -1.23 14.79
N VAL A 95 16.73 0.03 14.99
CA VAL A 95 15.77 0.35 16.03
C VAL A 95 14.44 -0.21 15.53
N ASN A 96 13.83 -1.06 16.32
CA ASN A 96 12.57 -1.70 16.04
C ASN A 96 11.49 -1.16 16.99
N ILE A 97 10.26 -1.56 16.77
CA ILE A 97 9.14 -1.19 17.62
C ILE A 97 8.47 -2.46 18.16
N CYS A 98 8.10 -2.45 19.43
CA CYS A 98 7.20 -3.42 20.02
C CYS A 98 5.91 -2.74 20.44
N PHE A 99 4.81 -3.49 20.48
CA PHE A 99 3.50 -2.99 20.85
C PHE A 99 2.62 -4.11 21.41
N SER A 100 1.74 -3.73 22.33
CA SER A 100 0.75 -4.61 22.96
C SER A 100 -0.54 -3.85 23.22
N LYS A 101 -1.62 -4.58 23.53
CA LYS A 101 -2.91 -3.99 23.92
C LYS A 101 -2.91 -3.52 25.39
N GLU A 102 -1.92 -3.94 26.16
CA GLU A 102 -1.73 -3.56 27.56
C GLU A 102 -0.47 -2.71 27.71
N PRO A 103 -0.40 -1.81 28.71
CA PRO A 103 0.82 -1.04 29.01
C PRO A 103 2.02 -1.92 29.36
N GLY A 104 3.21 -1.43 29.04
CA GLY A 104 4.46 -2.12 29.38
C GLY A 104 4.97 -3.04 28.27
N SER A 105 4.67 -2.74 27.01
CA SER A 105 5.09 -3.55 25.86
C SER A 105 6.58 -3.85 25.83
N THR A 106 6.94 -5.08 25.51
CA THR A 106 8.30 -5.62 25.47
C THR A 106 8.58 -6.36 24.17
N ILE A 107 9.81 -6.86 23.99
CA ILE A 107 10.17 -7.69 22.82
C ILE A 107 9.48 -9.05 22.80
N ASP A 108 8.87 -9.47 23.90
CA ASP A 108 8.10 -10.72 24.00
C ASP A 108 6.66 -10.55 23.47
N ASP A 109 6.22 -9.31 23.24
CA ASP A 109 4.95 -8.96 22.62
C ASP A 109 5.08 -8.88 21.10
N HIS A 110 4.13 -8.21 20.42
CA HIS A 110 4.24 -7.98 19.00
C HIS A 110 5.42 -7.08 18.68
N THR A 111 6.25 -7.50 17.73
CA THR A 111 7.38 -6.71 17.26
C THR A 111 7.28 -6.43 15.77
N PHE A 112 7.76 -5.26 15.36
CA PHE A 112 7.80 -4.86 13.98
C PHE A 112 9.15 -4.21 13.64
N LYS A 113 9.71 -4.58 12.48
CA LYS A 113 10.97 -4.01 12.00
C LYS A 113 10.68 -2.65 11.35
N LEU A 114 11.24 -1.60 11.92
CA LEU A 114 11.25 -0.32 11.25
C LEU A 114 12.26 -0.32 10.08
N PRO A 115 12.05 0.49 9.04
CA PRO A 115 12.97 0.54 7.91
C PRO A 115 14.40 0.79 8.34
N PRO A 116 15.39 0.14 7.70
CA PRO A 116 16.79 0.33 7.99
C PRO A 116 17.22 1.76 7.66
N ARG A 117 18.30 2.19 8.27
CA ARG A 117 18.76 3.57 8.21
C ARG A 117 20.02 3.74 7.39
N SER A 118 20.11 4.88 6.75
CA SER A 118 21.28 5.26 5.98
C SER A 118 22.34 6.04 6.77
N ALA A 119 22.03 6.58 7.96
CA ALA A 119 22.96 7.39 8.77
C ALA A 119 22.54 7.49 10.25
N ASN A 120 23.46 7.96 11.10
CA ASN A 120 23.22 8.42 12.48
C ASN A 120 22.40 9.73 12.49
N LYS A 121 21.17 9.70 12.01
CA LYS A 121 20.28 10.86 12.08
C LYS A 121 19.53 10.83 13.41
N ALA A 122 19.49 11.99 14.05
CA ALA A 122 18.78 12.14 15.33
C ALA A 122 17.26 11.97 15.19
N ASP A 123 16.69 12.33 14.03
CA ASP A 123 15.26 12.31 13.79
C ASP A 123 14.91 11.35 12.66
N MET A 124 14.06 10.39 12.95
CA MET A 124 13.67 9.33 12.06
C MET A 124 12.15 9.16 12.03
N MET A 125 11.68 8.58 10.95
CA MET A 125 10.28 8.20 10.77
C MET A 125 10.18 6.70 10.47
N GLY A 126 9.26 6.03 11.15
CA GLY A 126 8.86 4.64 10.89
C GLY A 126 7.37 4.55 10.64
N VAL A 127 6.92 3.38 10.25
CA VAL A 127 5.52 3.07 9.98
C VAL A 127 5.20 1.68 10.49
N VAL A 128 4.10 1.55 11.24
CA VAL A 128 3.49 0.25 11.60
C VAL A 128 2.18 0.14 10.84
N PRO A 129 2.06 -0.79 9.87
CA PRO A 129 0.89 -0.87 9.01
C PRO A 129 -0.34 -1.45 9.72
N ASN A 130 -1.52 -1.14 9.23
CA ASN A 130 -2.77 -1.73 9.69
C ASN A 130 -2.84 -3.26 9.51
N LEU A 131 -1.98 -3.82 8.66
CA LEU A 131 -1.89 -5.28 8.45
C LEU A 131 -1.51 -6.04 9.74
N VAL A 132 -0.87 -5.37 10.70
CA VAL A 132 -0.48 -5.95 12.00
C VAL A 132 -1.20 -5.31 13.18
N LEU A 133 -2.15 -4.41 12.94
CA LEU A 133 -2.94 -3.71 13.96
C LEU A 133 -4.43 -3.94 13.71
N ASP A 134 -5.22 -4.03 14.77
CA ASP A 134 -6.68 -4.09 14.68
C ASP A 134 -7.26 -2.68 14.78
N TYR A 135 -8.38 -2.43 14.08
CA TYR A 135 -9.17 -1.22 14.25
C TYR A 135 -9.87 -1.23 15.62
N ASP A 136 -10.33 -0.09 16.09
CA ASP A 136 -11.00 0.10 17.39
C ASP A 136 -10.19 -0.45 18.58
N THR A 137 -8.87 -0.52 18.45
CA THR A 137 -7.96 -1.10 19.43
C THR A 137 -6.87 -0.12 19.80
N ASP A 138 -6.73 0.14 21.09
CA ASP A 138 -5.61 0.89 21.62
C ASP A 138 -4.37 0.00 21.74
N TYR A 139 -3.24 0.52 21.30
CA TYR A 139 -1.95 -0.13 21.44
C TYR A 139 -0.96 0.79 22.17
N TYR A 140 -0.06 0.18 22.93
CA TYR A 140 1.05 0.82 23.63
C TYR A 140 2.35 0.51 22.90
N PHE A 141 2.99 1.51 22.36
CA PHE A 141 4.16 1.38 21.49
C PHE A 141 5.43 1.80 22.22
N ARG A 142 6.50 1.02 22.07
CA ARG A 142 7.86 1.34 22.50
C ARG A 142 8.85 1.00 21.39
N LEU A 143 9.84 1.85 21.21
CA LEU A 143 11.03 1.46 20.45
C LEU A 143 11.89 0.55 21.29
N TYR A 144 12.62 -0.32 20.63
CA TYR A 144 13.66 -1.11 21.29
C TYR A 144 14.89 -1.30 20.42
N VAL A 145 16.02 -1.51 21.05
CA VAL A 145 17.26 -1.98 20.46
C VAL A 145 17.90 -2.99 21.41
N GLN A 146 18.45 -4.04 20.85
CA GLN A 146 19.24 -4.99 21.59
C GLN A 146 20.72 -4.72 21.33
N GLN A 147 21.47 -4.38 22.36
CA GLN A 147 22.89 -4.06 22.27
C GLN A 147 23.66 -4.80 23.36
N LYS A 148 24.69 -5.59 22.97
CA LYS A 148 25.51 -6.42 23.86
C LYS A 148 24.68 -7.34 24.78
N GLY A 149 23.59 -7.89 24.28
CA GLY A 149 22.73 -8.78 25.05
C GLY A 149 21.70 -8.09 25.97
N THR A 150 21.74 -6.77 26.08
CA THR A 150 20.78 -5.97 26.85
C THR A 150 19.75 -5.32 25.89
N VAL A 151 18.49 -5.37 26.27
CA VAL A 151 17.41 -4.68 25.56
C VAL A 151 17.16 -3.32 26.18
N TYR A 152 17.14 -2.28 25.35
CA TYR A 152 16.85 -0.91 25.75
C TYR A 152 15.56 -0.47 25.10
N TYR A 153 14.70 0.20 25.86
CA TYR A 153 13.40 0.67 25.44
C TYR A 153 13.29 2.19 25.47
N SER A 154 12.41 2.74 24.64
CA SER A 154 12.01 4.15 24.70
C SER A 154 10.94 4.40 25.78
N ASN A 155 10.49 5.67 25.85
CA ASN A 155 9.19 5.99 26.42
C ASN A 155 8.10 5.19 25.71
N GLU A 156 7.00 4.93 26.44
CA GLU A 156 5.80 4.31 25.90
C GLU A 156 4.80 5.38 25.45
N VAL A 157 4.15 5.14 24.30
CA VAL A 157 3.11 6.04 23.78
C VAL A 157 1.94 5.20 23.31
N LYS A 158 0.74 5.58 23.76
CA LYS A 158 -0.53 4.96 23.35
C LYS A 158 -1.02 5.55 22.04
N CYS A 159 -1.48 4.71 21.14
CA CYS A 159 -2.11 5.10 19.88
C CYS A 159 -3.02 4.00 19.35
N SER A 160 -4.07 4.37 18.59
CA SER A 160 -4.92 3.47 17.82
C SER A 160 -4.95 3.90 16.36
N LEU A 161 -5.40 3.04 15.45
CA LEU A 161 -5.70 3.42 14.07
C LEU A 161 -6.90 4.40 14.06
N GLU A 162 -6.99 5.23 13.01
CA GLU A 162 -8.27 5.88 12.68
C GLU A 162 -9.29 4.83 12.24
N ASP A 163 -10.58 5.22 12.21
CA ASP A 163 -11.67 4.34 11.80
C ASP A 163 -11.43 3.71 10.44
N GLU A 164 -11.85 2.47 10.29
CA GLU A 164 -11.74 1.73 9.05
C GLU A 164 -12.54 2.41 7.91
N TYR A 165 -12.10 2.18 6.67
CA TYR A 165 -12.84 2.64 5.50
C TYR A 165 -14.17 1.91 5.33
N GLU A 166 -15.26 2.66 5.32
CA GLU A 166 -16.58 2.11 5.06
C GLU A 166 -16.70 1.52 3.65
N PRO A 167 -17.27 0.32 3.49
CA PRO A 167 -17.57 -0.23 2.17
C PRO A 167 -18.48 0.67 1.35
N ILE A 168 -18.31 0.68 0.02
CA ILE A 168 -19.20 1.39 -0.91
C ILE A 168 -20.17 0.41 -1.55
N ASN A 169 -21.42 0.43 -1.10
CA ASN A 169 -22.48 -0.39 -1.64
C ASN A 169 -23.13 0.28 -2.86
N LEU A 170 -23.13 -0.42 -4.00
CA LEU A 170 -23.76 -0.01 -5.23
C LEU A 170 -24.94 -0.94 -5.57
N SER A 171 -25.90 -0.45 -6.34
CA SER A 171 -26.97 -1.28 -6.87
C SER A 171 -26.51 -2.01 -8.12
N TRP A 172 -26.45 -3.33 -8.07
CA TRP A 172 -26.00 -4.17 -9.16
C TRP A 172 -27.15 -4.90 -9.84
N LYS A 173 -27.14 -4.91 -11.16
CA LYS A 173 -28.09 -5.66 -11.98
C LYS A 173 -27.38 -6.88 -12.58
N LYS A 174 -27.96 -8.06 -12.38
CA LYS A 174 -27.47 -9.29 -13.02
C LYS A 174 -27.58 -9.16 -14.54
N MET A 175 -26.56 -9.61 -15.22
CA MET A 175 -26.48 -9.66 -16.67
C MET A 175 -26.78 -11.08 -17.17
N ASP A 176 -27.45 -11.16 -18.28
CA ASP A 176 -27.60 -12.43 -19.02
C ASP A 176 -26.61 -12.43 -20.18
N ILE A 177 -25.59 -13.26 -20.09
CA ILE A 177 -24.53 -13.40 -21.09
C ILE A 177 -24.57 -14.81 -21.64
N ALA A 178 -24.98 -14.92 -22.91
CA ALA A 178 -25.04 -16.21 -23.60
C ALA A 178 -23.64 -16.84 -23.67
N GLY A 179 -23.55 -18.12 -23.33
CA GLY A 179 -22.29 -18.87 -23.38
C GLY A 179 -21.39 -18.74 -22.15
N LEU A 180 -21.77 -17.94 -21.16
CA LEU A 180 -21.05 -17.86 -19.90
C LEU A 180 -21.30 -19.15 -19.09
N HIS A 181 -20.22 -19.71 -18.52
CA HIS A 181 -20.29 -20.92 -17.70
C HIS A 181 -21.27 -20.73 -16.51
N PRO A 182 -22.09 -21.73 -16.13
CA PRO A 182 -23.08 -21.58 -15.05
C PRO A 182 -22.48 -21.28 -13.65
N ASP A 183 -21.21 -21.56 -13.43
CA ASP A 183 -20.49 -21.21 -12.20
C ASP A 183 -19.96 -19.78 -12.21
N ILE A 184 -20.29 -19.00 -13.24
CA ILE A 184 -19.94 -17.58 -13.37
C ILE A 184 -21.22 -16.76 -13.48
N THR A 185 -21.29 -15.67 -12.72
CA THR A 185 -22.38 -14.72 -12.81
C THR A 185 -21.81 -13.31 -13.04
N ALA A 186 -22.39 -12.57 -13.97
CA ALA A 186 -21.97 -11.22 -14.31
C ALA A 186 -22.99 -10.17 -13.86
N TYR A 187 -22.51 -8.98 -13.52
CA TYR A 187 -23.31 -7.87 -13.05
C TYR A 187 -22.83 -6.55 -13.65
N THR A 188 -23.74 -5.59 -13.73
CA THR A 188 -23.45 -4.21 -14.14
C THR A 188 -24.15 -3.22 -13.22
N THR A 189 -23.57 -2.02 -13.15
CA THR A 189 -24.18 -0.89 -12.46
C THR A 189 -24.03 0.41 -13.28
N THR A 190 -25.02 1.28 -13.13
CA THR A 190 -25.00 2.69 -13.55
C THR A 190 -25.33 3.60 -12.39
N SER A 191 -25.10 3.14 -11.16
CA SER A 191 -25.29 3.91 -9.94
C SER A 191 -24.39 5.14 -9.92
N LYS A 192 -24.79 6.16 -9.15
CA LYS A 192 -23.88 7.25 -8.83
C LYS A 192 -22.79 6.78 -7.88
N LEU A 193 -21.56 7.19 -8.14
CA LEU A 193 -20.42 7.01 -7.24
C LEU A 193 -19.92 8.40 -6.79
N SER A 194 -19.96 8.68 -5.51
CA SER A 194 -19.65 10.01 -4.97
C SER A 194 -20.39 11.15 -5.69
N GLY A 195 -21.69 10.94 -6.00
CA GLY A 195 -22.56 11.90 -6.71
C GLY A 195 -22.35 12.00 -8.24
N ARG A 196 -21.35 11.33 -8.79
CA ARG A 196 -20.97 11.38 -10.21
C ARG A 196 -21.53 10.18 -10.98
N ASN A 197 -21.72 10.32 -12.31
CA ASN A 197 -22.09 9.19 -13.15
C ASN A 197 -21.01 8.12 -13.07
N PHE A 198 -21.43 6.88 -12.94
CA PHE A 198 -20.53 5.75 -12.81
C PHE A 198 -21.11 4.51 -13.51
N GLN A 199 -20.30 3.86 -14.32
CA GLN A 199 -20.63 2.62 -14.98
C GLN A 199 -19.54 1.59 -14.73
N ALA A 200 -19.95 0.42 -14.28
CA ALA A 200 -19.03 -0.66 -13.99
C ALA A 200 -19.67 -2.03 -14.22
N TRP A 201 -18.81 -3.03 -14.32
CA TRP A 201 -19.15 -4.43 -14.47
C TRP A 201 -18.28 -5.27 -13.54
N TYR A 202 -18.83 -6.37 -13.08
CA TYR A 202 -18.02 -7.43 -12.50
C TYR A 202 -18.58 -8.80 -12.87
N ALA A 203 -17.68 -9.78 -12.88
CA ALA A 203 -18.03 -11.20 -12.91
C ALA A 203 -17.52 -11.89 -11.66
N ILE A 204 -18.34 -12.75 -11.08
CA ILE A 204 -17.96 -13.62 -9.98
C ILE A 204 -17.88 -15.07 -10.45
N ALA A 205 -16.73 -15.71 -10.25
CA ALA A 205 -16.47 -17.11 -10.59
C ALA A 205 -16.40 -17.95 -9.32
N ASP A 206 -17.23 -18.99 -9.24
CA ASP A 206 -17.24 -19.93 -8.12
C ASP A 206 -16.21 -21.04 -8.35
N MET A 207 -15.01 -20.83 -7.83
CA MET A 207 -13.88 -21.75 -7.96
C MET A 207 -14.07 -23.05 -7.18
N ASN A 208 -14.94 -23.05 -6.17
CA ASN A 208 -15.14 -24.19 -5.25
C ASN A 208 -15.78 -25.41 -5.93
N LYS A 209 -16.43 -25.21 -7.06
CA LYS A 209 -17.05 -26.31 -7.84
C LYS A 209 -16.07 -27.10 -8.70
N GLY A 210 -14.85 -26.62 -8.83
CA GLY A 210 -13.77 -27.35 -9.47
C GLY A 210 -13.79 -27.36 -11.01
N ASN A 211 -14.75 -26.71 -11.67
CA ASN A 211 -14.90 -26.68 -13.13
C ASN A 211 -14.10 -25.57 -13.81
N LEU A 212 -13.56 -24.66 -13.02
CA LEU A 212 -12.89 -23.44 -13.47
C LEU A 212 -11.44 -23.43 -13.01
N LYS A 213 -10.57 -22.75 -13.74
CA LYS A 213 -9.19 -22.47 -13.33
C LYS A 213 -8.79 -21.06 -13.73
N VAL A 214 -7.87 -20.49 -12.96
CA VAL A 214 -7.19 -19.23 -13.32
C VAL A 214 -6.30 -19.49 -14.52
N LYS A 215 -6.24 -18.52 -15.44
CA LYS A 215 -5.35 -18.54 -16.59
C LYS A 215 -4.73 -17.16 -16.78
N ALA A 216 -3.41 -17.07 -16.67
CA ALA A 216 -2.64 -15.93 -17.12
C ALA A 216 -2.31 -16.07 -18.61
N ASN A 217 -2.09 -14.95 -19.29
CA ASN A 217 -1.66 -14.96 -20.67
C ASN A 217 -0.64 -13.84 -20.93
N HIS A 218 0.39 -14.15 -21.70
CA HIS A 218 1.47 -13.22 -22.07
C HIS A 218 1.90 -13.49 -23.53
N PRO A 219 1.23 -12.85 -24.50
CA PRO A 219 1.59 -13.00 -25.91
C PRO A 219 2.96 -12.38 -26.18
N ALA A 220 3.64 -12.85 -27.23
CA ALA A 220 4.94 -12.33 -27.63
C ALA A 220 4.94 -10.82 -28.00
N ASN A 221 3.78 -10.29 -28.39
CA ASN A 221 3.55 -8.87 -28.66
C ASN A 221 2.23 -8.45 -28.05
N ALA A 222 2.08 -7.18 -27.69
CA ALA A 222 0.84 -6.65 -27.16
C ALA A 222 -0.34 -6.93 -28.11
N GLN A 223 -1.43 -7.42 -27.55
CA GLN A 223 -2.69 -7.73 -28.27
C GLN A 223 -3.86 -7.20 -27.47
N THR A 224 -4.98 -6.94 -28.15
CA THR A 224 -6.23 -6.58 -27.45
C THR A 224 -6.71 -7.75 -26.58
N VAL A 225 -7.39 -7.46 -25.48
CA VAL A 225 -7.96 -8.49 -24.61
C VAL A 225 -8.84 -9.47 -25.40
N THR A 226 -9.64 -8.95 -26.36
CA THR A 226 -10.50 -9.78 -27.21
C THR A 226 -9.67 -10.72 -28.10
N SER A 227 -8.55 -10.26 -28.66
CA SER A 227 -7.67 -11.11 -29.47
C SER A 227 -6.99 -12.18 -28.61
N GLN A 228 -6.59 -11.83 -27.39
CA GLN A 228 -6.02 -12.80 -26.45
C GLN A 228 -7.07 -13.85 -26.05
N ALA A 229 -8.32 -13.45 -25.78
CA ALA A 229 -9.41 -14.38 -25.48
C ALA A 229 -9.66 -15.34 -26.66
N ALA A 230 -9.66 -14.83 -27.89
CA ALA A 230 -9.79 -15.66 -29.10
C ALA A 230 -8.62 -16.65 -29.28
N SER A 231 -7.41 -16.27 -28.88
CA SER A 231 -6.22 -17.14 -28.92
C SER A 231 -6.27 -18.26 -27.84
N ILE A 232 -6.85 -17.96 -26.67
CA ILE A 232 -7.09 -18.96 -25.62
C ILE A 232 -8.13 -19.97 -26.11
N GLY A 233 -9.19 -19.51 -26.76
CA GLY A 233 -10.19 -20.38 -27.35
C GLY A 233 -11.53 -20.38 -26.61
N PRO A 234 -12.42 -21.36 -26.92
CA PRO A 234 -13.79 -21.40 -26.40
C PRO A 234 -13.86 -21.64 -24.89
N GLU A 235 -12.80 -22.16 -24.27
CA GLU A 235 -12.68 -22.32 -22.83
C GLU A 235 -12.53 -20.99 -22.09
N CYS A 236 -12.20 -19.91 -22.76
CA CYS A 236 -12.05 -18.59 -22.15
C CYS A 236 -13.40 -18.01 -21.75
N GLN A 237 -13.65 -17.94 -20.45
CA GLN A 237 -14.90 -17.45 -19.88
C GLN A 237 -14.81 -16.00 -19.40
N ILE A 238 -13.72 -15.66 -18.72
CA ILE A 238 -13.39 -14.32 -18.25
C ILE A 238 -11.98 -14.00 -18.70
N LEU A 239 -11.75 -12.80 -19.21
CA LEU A 239 -10.40 -12.28 -19.41
C LEU A 239 -10.39 -10.77 -19.16
N ILE A 240 -9.38 -10.30 -18.43
CA ILE A 240 -9.19 -8.88 -18.12
C ILE A 240 -7.73 -8.50 -18.36
N ASN A 241 -7.47 -7.25 -18.75
CA ASN A 241 -6.11 -6.72 -18.76
C ASN A 241 -5.50 -6.74 -17.35
N SER A 242 -4.18 -6.88 -17.23
CA SER A 242 -3.56 -7.02 -15.92
C SER A 242 -2.34 -6.12 -15.72
N GLY A 243 -1.15 -6.57 -16.08
CA GLY A 243 0.10 -5.91 -15.78
C GLY A 243 0.32 -4.59 -16.53
N TYR A 244 1.14 -3.75 -15.93
CA TYR A 244 1.62 -2.52 -16.55
C TYR A 244 2.70 -2.82 -17.59
N PHE A 245 2.79 -1.98 -18.62
CA PHE A 245 3.78 -2.07 -19.67
C PHE A 245 4.15 -0.69 -20.22
N TYR A 246 5.24 -0.61 -20.90
CA TYR A 246 5.66 0.59 -21.63
C TYR A 246 6.13 0.23 -23.05
N TYR A 247 6.35 1.24 -23.88
CA TYR A 247 6.88 1.02 -25.22
C TYR A 247 8.35 1.43 -25.29
N GLU A 248 9.20 0.51 -25.74
CA GLU A 248 10.57 0.78 -26.14
C GLU A 248 10.62 0.76 -27.68
N GLY A 249 10.61 1.95 -28.26
CA GLY A 249 10.34 2.07 -29.71
C GLY A 249 8.92 1.61 -30.06
N ASN A 250 8.81 0.59 -30.87
CA ASN A 250 7.52 -0.02 -31.25
C ASN A 250 7.22 -1.32 -30.50
N GLN A 251 8.12 -1.75 -29.62
CA GLN A 251 7.94 -2.97 -28.84
C GLN A 251 7.34 -2.66 -27.49
N ALA A 252 6.25 -3.31 -27.14
CA ALA A 252 5.69 -3.27 -25.80
C ALA A 252 6.55 -4.15 -24.86
N VAL A 253 6.87 -3.63 -23.70
CA VAL A 253 7.68 -4.29 -22.67
C VAL A 253 6.89 -4.36 -21.38
N ASN A 254 6.71 -5.57 -20.83
CA ASN A 254 6.07 -5.76 -19.54
C ASN A 254 6.95 -5.20 -18.42
N ILE A 255 6.37 -4.46 -17.49
CA ILE A 255 7.11 -3.87 -16.37
C ILE A 255 7.26 -4.87 -15.20
N GLY A 256 6.45 -5.90 -15.17
CA GLY A 256 6.46 -6.90 -14.12
C GLY A 256 6.76 -8.31 -14.64
N THR A 257 6.58 -9.26 -13.75
CA THR A 257 6.67 -10.69 -14.04
C THR A 257 5.27 -11.23 -14.37
N SER A 258 5.20 -12.17 -15.30
CA SER A 258 4.06 -13.09 -15.42
C SER A 258 4.56 -14.52 -15.41
N ILE A 259 3.73 -15.44 -14.90
CA ILE A 259 3.94 -16.87 -14.98
C ILE A 259 2.73 -17.44 -15.73
N VAL A 260 3.01 -18.22 -16.77
CA VAL A 260 1.99 -18.85 -17.60
C VAL A 260 2.34 -20.33 -17.71
N ASP A 261 1.45 -21.20 -17.24
CA ASP A 261 1.68 -22.65 -17.18
C ASP A 261 3.03 -23.02 -16.49
N GLY A 262 3.38 -22.32 -15.42
CA GLY A 262 4.65 -22.50 -14.68
C GLY A 262 5.88 -21.86 -15.32
N ILE A 263 5.74 -21.22 -16.48
CA ILE A 263 6.86 -20.56 -17.19
C ILE A 263 6.86 -19.08 -16.88
N GLN A 264 7.96 -18.60 -16.29
CA GLN A 264 8.14 -17.18 -16.00
C GLN A 264 8.51 -16.37 -17.24
N ASN A 265 7.83 -15.25 -17.44
CA ASN A 265 8.08 -14.25 -18.45
C ASN A 265 8.36 -12.90 -17.78
N GLY A 266 9.48 -12.29 -18.12
CA GLY A 266 9.89 -11.02 -17.52
C GLY A 266 10.35 -11.15 -16.07
N PHE A 267 10.62 -10.01 -15.47
CA PHE A 267 11.00 -9.87 -14.06
C PHE A 267 10.61 -8.47 -13.56
N ILE A 268 10.48 -8.34 -12.25
CA ILE A 268 10.21 -7.04 -11.62
C ILE A 268 11.47 -6.18 -11.73
N PHE A 269 11.36 -5.10 -12.49
CA PHE A 269 12.45 -4.13 -12.59
C PHE A 269 12.68 -3.43 -11.25
N SER A 270 13.95 -3.20 -10.93
CA SER A 270 14.32 -2.22 -9.93
C SER A 270 13.88 -0.83 -10.41
N PHE A 271 13.36 -0.03 -9.51
CA PHE A 271 13.06 1.35 -9.85
C PHE A 271 14.36 2.16 -9.84
N ALA A 272 14.63 2.90 -10.91
CA ALA A 272 15.63 3.95 -10.92
C ALA A 272 14.87 5.28 -10.81
N GLY A 273 15.08 6.02 -9.72
CA GLY A 273 14.44 7.31 -9.54
C GLY A 273 14.42 7.80 -8.10
N SER A 274 14.11 9.06 -7.94
CA SER A 274 13.93 9.68 -6.63
C SER A 274 12.65 9.19 -5.97
N LEU A 275 12.69 8.96 -4.67
CA LEU A 275 11.53 8.72 -3.80
C LEU A 275 10.71 9.99 -3.59
N SER A 276 11.19 11.12 -4.08
CA SER A 276 10.65 12.45 -3.91
C SER A 276 10.35 13.06 -5.27
N ASP A 277 9.12 13.50 -5.50
CA ASP A 277 8.74 14.23 -6.71
C ASP A 277 9.45 15.57 -6.86
N SER A 278 10.12 16.04 -5.80
CA SER A 278 10.75 17.35 -5.71
C SER A 278 12.28 17.30 -5.65
N GLU A 279 12.89 16.10 -5.59
CA GLU A 279 14.34 15.97 -5.57
C GLU A 279 14.85 15.58 -6.96
N PRO A 280 15.95 16.18 -7.42
CA PRO A 280 16.57 15.76 -8.66
C PRO A 280 16.95 14.28 -8.58
N GLU A 281 16.75 13.58 -9.68
CA GLU A 281 17.19 12.21 -9.85
C GLU A 281 18.68 12.12 -9.44
N GLU A 282 18.95 11.56 -8.28
CA GLU A 282 20.29 11.07 -8.00
C GLU A 282 20.50 9.88 -8.94
N SER A 283 21.15 10.16 -10.04
CA SER A 283 21.44 9.25 -11.12
C SER A 283 22.07 7.98 -10.55
N ASN A 284 21.47 6.83 -10.88
CA ASN A 284 21.93 5.46 -10.67
C ASN A 284 21.59 4.74 -9.37
N THR A 285 20.74 5.26 -8.50
CA THR A 285 20.23 4.45 -7.38
C THR A 285 19.10 3.56 -7.88
N GLN A 286 19.31 2.26 -7.91
CA GLN A 286 18.25 1.29 -8.21
C GLN A 286 17.61 0.82 -6.91
N TYR A 287 16.32 1.03 -6.79
CA TYR A 287 15.53 0.55 -5.66
C TYR A 287 14.91 -0.80 -6.01
N LYS A 288 15.18 -1.80 -5.19
CA LYS A 288 14.49 -3.08 -5.28
C LYS A 288 13.18 -2.97 -4.53
N VAL A 289 12.11 -3.41 -5.16
CA VAL A 289 10.74 -3.24 -4.66
C VAL A 289 10.03 -4.58 -4.59
N THR A 290 8.98 -4.65 -3.78
CA THR A 290 7.95 -5.67 -3.91
C THR A 290 6.78 -5.11 -4.72
N ARG A 291 6.11 -5.99 -5.48
CA ARG A 291 4.92 -5.61 -6.27
C ARG A 291 3.78 -6.53 -5.97
N GLY A 292 2.57 -6.00 -6.04
CA GLY A 292 1.36 -6.79 -5.97
C GLY A 292 1.29 -7.79 -7.10
N VAL A 293 0.90 -9.02 -6.79
CA VAL A 293 0.67 -10.10 -7.74
C VAL A 293 -0.66 -10.78 -7.44
N PHE A 294 -1.29 -11.28 -8.50
CA PHE A 294 -2.42 -12.19 -8.42
C PHE A 294 -2.11 -13.43 -9.25
N GLY A 295 -2.47 -14.58 -8.75
CA GLY A 295 -2.25 -15.84 -9.45
C GLY A 295 -2.89 -17.03 -8.76
N ALA A 296 -2.56 -18.23 -9.23
CA ALA A 296 -2.95 -19.49 -8.62
C ALA A 296 -1.81 -20.50 -8.67
N ASP A 297 -1.71 -21.34 -7.65
CA ASP A 297 -0.78 -22.46 -7.59
C ASP A 297 -1.25 -23.66 -8.43
N ALA A 298 -0.45 -24.75 -8.41
CA ALA A 298 -0.76 -25.97 -9.14
C ALA A 298 -2.04 -26.68 -8.63
N GLN A 299 -2.47 -26.42 -7.41
CA GLN A 299 -3.71 -26.90 -6.81
C GLN A 299 -4.92 -26.04 -7.21
N GLY A 300 -4.65 -24.87 -7.83
CA GLY A 300 -5.67 -23.92 -8.23
C GLY A 300 -6.06 -22.94 -7.11
N VAL A 301 -5.28 -22.88 -6.03
CA VAL A 301 -5.50 -21.95 -4.92
C VAL A 301 -5.10 -20.52 -5.35
N PRO A 302 -6.06 -19.60 -5.46
CA PRO A 302 -5.76 -18.23 -5.84
C PRO A 302 -5.22 -17.45 -4.64
N ALA A 303 -4.34 -16.48 -4.90
CA ALA A 303 -3.88 -15.55 -3.87
C ALA A 303 -3.51 -14.19 -4.44
N VAL A 304 -3.61 -13.16 -3.58
CA VAL A 304 -2.98 -11.85 -3.77
C VAL A 304 -1.84 -11.74 -2.77
N LYS A 305 -0.64 -11.50 -3.27
CA LYS A 305 0.60 -11.40 -2.49
C LYS A 305 1.42 -10.21 -2.95
N TRP A 306 2.50 -9.93 -2.24
CA TRP A 306 3.59 -9.09 -2.72
C TRP A 306 4.76 -9.97 -3.15
N MET A 307 5.31 -9.70 -4.32
CA MET A 307 6.41 -10.46 -4.89
C MET A 307 7.69 -9.62 -4.90
N GLY A 308 8.76 -10.18 -4.38
CA GLY A 308 10.13 -9.68 -4.56
C GLY A 308 10.88 -10.58 -5.55
N CYS A 309 11.41 -9.98 -6.61
CA CYS A 309 12.24 -10.69 -7.57
C CYS A 309 13.72 -10.51 -7.18
N ILE A 310 14.33 -11.54 -6.63
CA ILE A 310 15.70 -11.48 -6.09
C ILE A 310 16.73 -11.67 -7.19
N THR A 311 16.47 -12.65 -8.08
CA THR A 311 17.20 -12.93 -9.31
C THR A 311 16.20 -13.31 -10.40
N HIS A 312 16.66 -13.52 -11.63
CA HIS A 312 15.81 -14.00 -12.71
C HIS A 312 15.05 -15.30 -12.43
N ASN A 313 15.53 -16.09 -11.47
CA ASN A 313 14.96 -17.40 -11.16
C ASN A 313 14.59 -17.57 -9.69
N THR A 314 14.66 -16.51 -8.89
CA THR A 314 14.37 -16.56 -7.47
C THR A 314 13.35 -15.48 -7.11
N ASN A 315 12.13 -15.92 -6.86
CA ASN A 315 11.03 -15.07 -6.43
C ASN A 315 10.63 -15.43 -5.01
N TYR A 316 10.28 -14.42 -4.23
CA TYR A 316 9.65 -14.59 -2.93
C TYR A 316 8.28 -13.93 -2.91
N TYR A 317 7.34 -14.58 -2.25
CA TYR A 317 5.96 -14.11 -2.12
C TYR A 317 5.65 -13.83 -0.66
N TYR A 318 5.22 -12.61 -0.37
CA TYR A 318 5.04 -12.13 0.98
C TYR A 318 3.59 -11.74 1.25
N ASP A 319 3.19 -11.82 2.52
CA ASP A 319 1.90 -11.30 3.00
C ASP A 319 1.99 -9.84 3.45
N MET A 320 3.15 -9.23 3.30
CA MET A 320 3.39 -7.82 3.59
C MET A 320 4.32 -7.21 2.53
N PRO A 321 4.12 -5.96 2.12
CA PRO A 321 5.02 -5.29 1.19
C PRO A 321 6.32 -4.88 1.85
N LEU A 322 7.34 -4.64 1.04
CA LEU A 322 8.52 -3.93 1.47
C LEU A 322 8.13 -2.48 1.78
N LEU A 323 8.21 -2.12 3.06
CA LEU A 323 7.89 -0.78 3.51
C LEU A 323 8.98 0.20 3.07
N SER A 324 8.58 1.30 2.48
CA SER A 324 9.47 2.39 2.17
C SER A 324 8.94 3.71 2.71
N ILE A 325 9.86 4.59 3.05
CA ILE A 325 9.56 5.93 3.51
C ILE A 325 10.12 6.89 2.48
N LYS A 326 9.31 7.87 2.06
CA LYS A 326 9.76 8.93 1.15
C LYS A 326 10.99 9.64 1.72
N GLY A 327 12.03 9.81 0.90
CA GLY A 327 13.29 10.44 1.30
C GLY A 327 14.34 9.50 1.92
N GLU A 328 14.06 8.22 2.07
CA GLU A 328 15.03 7.21 2.46
C GLU A 328 15.77 6.68 1.22
N THR A 329 17.08 6.84 1.19
CA THR A 329 17.91 6.48 0.02
C THR A 329 18.41 5.04 0.03
N LYS A 330 18.25 4.32 1.14
CA LYS A 330 18.69 2.93 1.26
C LYS A 330 17.63 2.09 1.91
N GLN A 331 17.18 1.10 1.17
CA GLN A 331 16.28 0.08 1.66
C GLN A 331 16.96 -1.28 1.57
N ASN A 332 16.63 -2.15 2.51
CA ASN A 332 16.96 -3.55 2.36
C ASN A 332 16.14 -4.12 1.21
N ALA A 333 16.82 -4.74 0.26
CA ALA A 333 16.15 -5.45 -0.81
C ALA A 333 15.26 -6.58 -0.25
N PRO A 334 14.22 -6.98 -0.98
CA PRO A 334 13.48 -8.20 -0.67
C PRO A 334 14.42 -9.40 -0.52
N SER A 335 14.16 -10.24 0.47
CA SER A 335 15.00 -11.40 0.79
C SER A 335 14.18 -12.47 1.53
N ALA A 336 14.80 -13.59 1.89
CA ALA A 336 14.17 -14.64 2.69
C ALA A 336 13.71 -14.19 4.09
N THR A 337 14.01 -12.96 4.52
CA THR A 337 13.65 -12.43 5.84
C THR A 337 13.17 -10.99 5.82
N ASN A 338 12.99 -10.38 4.65
CA ASN A 338 12.60 -8.98 4.50
C ASN A 338 11.72 -8.80 3.24
N PRO A 339 10.52 -8.22 3.38
CA PRO A 339 9.89 -7.59 4.56
C PRO A 339 9.51 -8.57 5.68
N THR A 340 9.20 -9.79 5.36
CA THR A 340 8.86 -10.89 6.27
C THR A 340 9.44 -12.20 5.73
N VAL A 341 9.27 -13.30 6.43
CA VAL A 341 9.51 -14.63 5.87
C VAL A 341 8.51 -14.85 4.74
N PRO A 342 8.97 -15.26 3.53
CA PRO A 342 8.07 -15.55 2.42
C PRO A 342 7.11 -16.69 2.73
N SER A 343 5.93 -16.65 2.12
CA SER A 343 5.03 -17.79 2.09
C SER A 343 5.59 -18.89 1.18
N ASP A 344 5.12 -20.11 1.36
CA ASP A 344 5.42 -21.28 0.56
C ASP A 344 4.54 -21.43 -0.70
N TRP A 345 3.73 -20.40 -1.00
CA TRP A 345 2.89 -20.37 -2.19
C TRP A 345 3.72 -20.31 -3.48
N GLU A 346 3.52 -21.27 -4.37
CA GLU A 346 4.25 -21.42 -5.63
C GLU A 346 3.27 -21.33 -6.82
N PRO A 347 3.04 -20.13 -7.38
CA PRO A 347 2.08 -19.98 -8.46
C PRO A 347 2.57 -20.55 -9.78
N VAL A 348 1.66 -21.19 -10.52
CA VAL A 348 1.83 -21.63 -11.91
C VAL A 348 1.17 -20.69 -12.90
N GLU A 349 0.23 -19.87 -12.44
CA GLU A 349 -0.40 -18.77 -13.16
C GLU A 349 -0.26 -17.49 -12.34
N LEU A 350 0.34 -16.44 -12.89
CA LEU A 350 0.59 -15.20 -12.16
C LEU A 350 0.70 -14.00 -13.09
N VAL A 351 0.16 -12.88 -12.62
CA VAL A 351 0.40 -11.55 -13.20
C VAL A 351 0.83 -10.57 -12.12
N THR A 352 1.73 -9.67 -12.46
CA THR A 352 2.16 -8.58 -11.59
C THR A 352 1.39 -7.32 -11.94
N ALA A 353 0.89 -6.63 -10.93
CA ALA A 353 0.23 -5.34 -11.08
C ALA A 353 0.39 -4.51 -9.78
N GLY A 354 -0.62 -3.76 -9.38
CA GLY A 354 -0.63 -3.01 -8.11
C GLY A 354 -1.40 -1.70 -8.20
N PRO A 355 -1.63 -1.10 -7.05
CA PRO A 355 -1.34 -1.61 -5.71
C PRO A 355 -2.29 -2.75 -5.28
N VAL A 356 -1.89 -3.48 -4.23
CA VAL A 356 -2.82 -4.36 -3.50
C VAL A 356 -3.90 -3.48 -2.87
N LEU A 357 -5.16 -3.76 -3.18
CA LEU A 357 -6.31 -2.96 -2.74
C LEU A 357 -6.87 -3.44 -1.41
N LEU A 358 -6.87 -4.75 -1.21
CA LEU A 358 -7.31 -5.39 0.03
C LEU A 358 -6.34 -6.51 0.40
N LYS A 359 -6.04 -6.63 1.68
CA LYS A 359 -5.35 -7.77 2.28
C LYS A 359 -5.98 -8.04 3.65
N ASP A 360 -6.43 -9.28 3.85
CA ASP A 360 -7.14 -9.70 5.06
C ASP A 360 -8.33 -8.77 5.41
N GLY A 361 -9.07 -8.33 4.37
CA GLY A 361 -10.20 -7.41 4.50
C GLY A 361 -9.85 -5.95 4.77
N LYS A 362 -8.57 -5.61 4.94
CA LYS A 362 -8.07 -4.26 5.22
C LYS A 362 -7.56 -3.57 3.96
N ILE A 363 -7.74 -2.26 3.85
CA ILE A 363 -7.14 -1.43 2.79
C ILE A 363 -5.75 -1.01 3.26
N PRO A 364 -4.65 -1.53 2.64
CA PRO A 364 -3.29 -1.36 3.16
C PRO A 364 -2.62 -0.05 2.71
N PHE A 365 -3.36 0.94 2.26
CA PHE A 365 -2.84 2.22 1.81
C PHE A 365 -3.75 3.37 2.24
N ASP A 366 -3.17 4.55 2.33
CA ASP A 366 -3.89 5.79 2.57
C ASP A 366 -3.73 6.71 1.36
N PHE A 367 -4.87 7.24 0.86
CA PHE A 367 -4.90 8.21 -0.24
C PHE A 367 -4.86 9.65 0.24
N THR A 368 -4.66 9.91 1.51
CA THR A 368 -4.61 11.28 2.02
C THR A 368 -3.48 12.05 1.33
N ARG A 369 -3.87 12.97 0.47
CA ARG A 369 -2.95 13.85 -0.25
C ARG A 369 -2.34 14.83 0.73
N THR A 370 -1.04 14.79 0.93
CA THR A 370 -0.35 15.85 1.64
C THR A 370 -0.09 17.01 0.70
N SER A 371 0.12 18.23 1.23
CA SER A 371 0.48 19.41 0.47
C SER A 371 1.80 19.29 -0.32
N LYS A 372 2.52 18.19 -0.14
CA LYS A 372 3.74 17.80 -0.87
C LYS A 372 3.52 16.69 -1.88
N GLY A 373 2.29 16.37 -2.20
CA GLY A 373 1.92 15.54 -3.36
C GLY A 373 1.85 14.06 -3.11
N ASN A 374 2.36 13.46 -2.02
CA ASN A 374 2.32 12.02 -1.86
C ASN A 374 1.92 11.57 -0.49
N THR A 375 1.01 10.64 -0.50
CA THR A 375 0.73 9.78 0.61
C THR A 375 1.94 8.93 0.92
N TYR A 376 2.27 8.91 2.15
CA TYR A 376 3.22 7.99 2.71
C TYR A 376 2.63 6.63 2.56
N PHE A 377 3.25 5.70 1.97
CA PHE A 377 3.04 4.34 2.24
C PHE A 377 3.39 3.40 1.20
N LEU A 378 3.32 2.26 1.63
CA LEU A 378 3.28 0.92 1.11
C LEU A 378 3.08 0.89 -0.41
N SER A 379 2.13 1.67 -0.87
CA SER A 379 1.76 1.81 -2.25
C SER A 379 2.75 2.56 -3.13
N ASN A 380 3.60 3.42 -2.59
CA ASN A 380 4.55 4.18 -3.41
C ASN A 380 5.49 3.30 -4.21
N TRP A 381 5.79 2.11 -3.71
CA TRP A 381 6.68 1.17 -4.36
C TRP A 381 5.98 0.13 -5.22
N GLU A 382 4.71 -0.08 -5.00
CA GLU A 382 3.90 -0.92 -5.85
C GLU A 382 3.52 -0.22 -7.13
N MET A 383 3.58 1.10 -7.11
CA MET A 383 3.20 1.91 -8.24
C MET A 383 4.33 2.06 -9.21
N ILE A 384 3.98 1.82 -10.43
CA ILE A 384 4.92 1.82 -11.54
C ILE A 384 4.97 3.18 -12.17
N THR A 385 3.89 3.94 -12.08
CA THR A 385 3.81 5.26 -12.67
C THR A 385 3.26 6.25 -11.66
N TYR A 386 3.90 7.39 -11.65
CA TYR A 386 3.43 8.61 -11.05
C TYR A 386 1.95 8.89 -11.36
N ASP A 387 1.53 8.54 -12.57
CA ASP A 387 0.19 8.79 -13.10
C ASP A 387 -0.93 7.99 -12.43
N VAL A 388 -0.64 6.90 -11.75
CA VAL A 388 -1.67 6.11 -11.06
C VAL A 388 -2.17 6.84 -9.83
N PHE A 389 -1.40 7.76 -9.27
CA PHE A 389 -1.75 8.54 -8.10
C PHE A 389 -1.57 10.06 -8.26
N THR A 390 -1.09 10.59 -9.38
CA THR A 390 -1.04 12.03 -9.59
C THR A 390 -2.27 12.53 -10.32
N ASP A 391 -3.03 13.34 -9.66
CA ASP A 391 -4.09 14.09 -10.30
C ASP A 391 -3.54 15.41 -10.84
N THR A 392 -3.38 15.47 -12.14
CA THR A 392 -3.06 16.71 -12.83
C THR A 392 -4.28 17.56 -13.10
N THR A 393 -5.49 17.03 -12.87
CA THR A 393 -6.76 17.66 -13.23
C THR A 393 -7.61 18.11 -12.04
N GLY A 394 -7.23 17.75 -10.80
CA GLY A 394 -8.02 18.02 -9.61
C GLY A 394 -9.23 17.10 -9.40
N ASP A 395 -9.33 16.05 -10.18
CA ASP A 395 -10.50 15.14 -10.22
C ASP A 395 -10.36 13.87 -9.39
N ASP A 396 -9.61 13.89 -8.27
CA ASP A 396 -9.44 12.76 -7.34
C ASP A 396 -8.96 11.47 -8.02
N TRP A 397 -8.21 11.56 -9.13
CA TRP A 397 -7.59 10.41 -9.79
C TRP A 397 -8.52 9.40 -10.41
N ARG A 398 -9.69 9.84 -10.78
CA ARG A 398 -10.71 9.01 -11.39
C ARG A 398 -10.36 8.67 -12.82
N CYS A 399 -10.35 7.38 -13.12
CA CYS A 399 -10.22 6.89 -14.48
C CYS A 399 -10.91 5.53 -14.64
N ASP A 400 -10.80 4.95 -15.81
CA ASP A 400 -11.12 3.55 -16.03
C ASP A 400 -10.25 2.68 -15.14
N ARG A 401 -10.81 1.66 -14.49
CA ARG A 401 -10.10 0.75 -13.60
C ARG A 401 -10.41 -0.69 -13.91
N SER A 402 -9.42 -1.54 -13.70
CA SER A 402 -9.51 -2.99 -13.72
C SER A 402 -8.95 -3.52 -12.41
N ALA A 403 -9.59 -4.55 -11.86
CA ALA A 403 -9.13 -5.17 -10.64
C ALA A 403 -9.61 -6.63 -10.54
N VAL A 404 -8.96 -7.38 -9.66
CA VAL A 404 -9.40 -8.71 -9.23
C VAL A 404 -9.55 -8.73 -7.72
N GLY A 405 -10.51 -9.50 -7.21
CA GLY A 405 -10.69 -9.75 -5.78
C GLY A 405 -10.94 -11.20 -5.48
N ILE A 406 -10.61 -11.61 -4.27
CA ILE A 406 -10.88 -12.94 -3.70
C ILE A 406 -11.81 -12.72 -2.52
N THR A 407 -12.95 -13.37 -2.52
CA THR A 407 -13.91 -13.32 -1.41
C THR A 407 -13.50 -14.27 -0.29
N GLU A 408 -14.04 -14.06 0.91
CA GLU A 408 -13.77 -14.92 2.07
C GLU A 408 -14.07 -16.40 1.81
N ASP A 409 -15.10 -16.69 1.00
CA ASP A 409 -15.46 -18.06 0.59
C ASP A 409 -14.70 -18.55 -0.66
N GLY A 410 -13.64 -17.87 -1.10
CA GLY A 410 -12.72 -18.30 -2.16
C GLY A 410 -13.23 -18.10 -3.59
N LYS A 411 -14.30 -17.33 -3.80
CA LYS A 411 -14.73 -16.93 -5.15
C LYS A 411 -13.86 -15.82 -5.69
N LEU A 412 -13.75 -15.71 -7.02
CA LEU A 412 -12.99 -14.67 -7.70
C LEU A 412 -13.91 -13.63 -8.31
N ILE A 413 -13.61 -12.37 -8.08
CA ILE A 413 -14.30 -11.23 -8.68
C ILE A 413 -13.35 -10.53 -9.65
N PHE A 414 -13.76 -10.38 -10.90
CA PHE A 414 -13.10 -9.58 -11.93
C PHE A 414 -13.93 -8.33 -12.19
N PHE A 415 -13.33 -7.18 -11.88
CA PHE A 415 -14.00 -5.88 -11.89
C PHE A 415 -13.42 -4.96 -12.95
N ALA A 416 -14.29 -4.23 -13.67
CA ALA A 416 -13.90 -3.13 -14.54
C ALA A 416 -14.89 -1.97 -14.45
N CYS A 417 -14.42 -0.74 -14.50
CA CYS A 417 -15.28 0.44 -14.67
C CYS A 417 -14.82 1.30 -15.83
N GLU A 418 -15.80 1.92 -16.49
CA GLU A 418 -15.59 2.99 -17.47
C GLU A 418 -15.16 4.28 -16.77
N GLY A 419 -14.37 5.11 -17.42
CA GLY A 419 -13.94 6.40 -16.88
C GLY A 419 -13.74 7.46 -17.96
N ARG A 420 -13.33 8.67 -17.54
CA ARG A 420 -12.93 9.78 -18.42
C ARG A 420 -14.00 10.23 -19.44
N THR A 421 -15.24 9.80 -19.25
CA THR A 421 -16.41 10.22 -20.03
C THR A 421 -17.49 10.70 -19.07
N PRO A 422 -17.40 11.94 -18.54
CA PRO A 422 -18.26 12.41 -17.43
C PRO A 422 -19.76 12.32 -17.66
N SER A 423 -20.20 12.36 -18.92
CA SER A 423 -21.62 12.17 -19.29
C SER A 423 -22.10 10.73 -19.10
N LEU A 424 -21.20 9.76 -19.15
CA LEU A 424 -21.46 8.32 -18.98
C LEU A 424 -20.91 7.81 -17.67
N SER A 425 -19.60 8.01 -17.43
CA SER A 425 -18.89 7.56 -16.25
C SER A 425 -17.65 8.42 -16.00
N CYS A 426 -17.51 8.89 -14.77
CA CYS A 426 -16.30 9.59 -14.31
C CYS A 426 -15.17 8.63 -13.94
N GLY A 427 -15.45 7.33 -13.88
CA GLY A 427 -14.53 6.34 -13.35
C GLY A 427 -14.45 6.33 -11.82
N ALA A 428 -13.46 5.65 -11.30
CA ALA A 428 -13.20 5.52 -9.87
C ALA A 428 -11.74 5.82 -9.55
N ASN A 429 -11.48 6.29 -8.33
CA ASN A 429 -10.16 6.27 -7.75
C ASN A 429 -9.89 4.90 -7.09
N LEU A 430 -8.66 4.65 -6.65
CA LEU A 430 -8.29 3.35 -6.09
C LEU A 430 -8.94 3.07 -4.73
N ASP A 431 -9.14 4.11 -3.91
CA ASP A 431 -9.90 4.00 -2.66
C ASP A 431 -11.32 3.50 -2.91
N GLU A 432 -12.01 4.10 -3.87
CA GLU A 432 -13.37 3.70 -4.22
C GLU A 432 -13.43 2.27 -4.77
N VAL A 433 -12.45 1.86 -5.60
CA VAL A 433 -12.37 0.48 -6.10
C VAL A 433 -12.17 -0.51 -4.95
N ALA A 434 -11.25 -0.22 -4.02
CA ALA A 434 -11.01 -1.06 -2.84
C ALA A 434 -12.28 -1.21 -2.00
N ARG A 435 -12.99 -0.11 -1.72
CA ARG A 435 -14.22 -0.08 -0.93
C ARG A 435 -15.41 -0.75 -1.64
N ILE A 436 -15.47 -0.67 -2.97
CA ILE A 436 -16.46 -1.41 -3.76
C ILE A 436 -16.17 -2.92 -3.67
N LEU A 437 -14.93 -3.35 -3.87
CA LEU A 437 -14.56 -4.76 -3.77
C LEU A 437 -14.78 -5.32 -2.37
N LYS A 438 -14.50 -4.52 -1.32
CA LYS A 438 -14.83 -4.86 0.07
C LYS A 438 -16.36 -5.05 0.25
N ALA A 439 -17.18 -4.17 -0.32
CA ALA A 439 -18.65 -4.30 -0.29
C ALA A 439 -19.15 -5.54 -1.06
N LEU A 440 -18.40 -6.03 -2.05
CA LEU A 440 -18.69 -7.27 -2.77
C LEU A 440 -18.19 -8.53 -2.03
N GLY A 441 -17.64 -8.39 -0.80
CA GLY A 441 -17.19 -9.47 0.06
C GLY A 441 -15.75 -9.92 -0.20
N CYS A 442 -14.95 -9.14 -0.93
CA CYS A 442 -13.53 -9.45 -1.10
C CYS A 442 -12.75 -9.18 0.18
N VAL A 443 -11.85 -10.09 0.52
CA VAL A 443 -10.86 -9.98 1.59
C VAL A 443 -9.46 -9.75 1.04
N GLU A 444 -9.19 -10.15 -0.20
CA GLU A 444 -7.98 -9.80 -0.94
C GLU A 444 -8.36 -9.16 -2.26
N ALA A 445 -7.61 -8.17 -2.73
CA ALA A 445 -7.81 -7.56 -4.04
C ALA A 445 -6.55 -6.88 -4.58
N LEU A 446 -6.41 -6.88 -5.91
CA LEU A 446 -5.31 -6.27 -6.62
C LEU A 446 -5.84 -5.37 -7.74
N ASN A 447 -5.33 -4.14 -7.80
CA ASN A 447 -5.55 -3.26 -8.94
C ASN A 447 -4.70 -3.68 -10.14
N PHE A 448 -5.28 -3.60 -11.33
CA PHE A 448 -4.60 -3.82 -12.60
C PHE A 448 -4.33 -2.50 -13.33
N ASP A 449 -3.62 -2.56 -14.46
CA ASP A 449 -3.45 -1.41 -15.34
C ASP A 449 -4.82 -0.84 -15.73
N GLY A 450 -4.94 0.47 -15.62
CA GLY A 450 -6.20 1.18 -15.84
C GLY A 450 -6.22 2.00 -17.13
N GLY A 451 -7.07 2.99 -17.13
CA GLY A 451 -7.15 3.92 -18.24
C GLY A 451 -7.45 3.23 -19.57
N GLY A 452 -6.67 3.54 -20.61
CA GLY A 452 -6.87 2.97 -21.94
C GLY A 452 -6.67 1.46 -22.06
N SER A 453 -6.09 0.82 -21.04
CA SER A 453 -5.88 -0.64 -21.00
C SER A 453 -7.09 -1.41 -20.48
N THR A 454 -7.99 -0.73 -19.76
CA THR A 454 -9.16 -1.35 -19.14
C THR A 454 -10.06 -2.03 -20.15
N LYS A 455 -10.22 -3.35 -20.01
CA LYS A 455 -11.12 -4.17 -20.84
C LYS A 455 -11.48 -5.45 -20.10
N LEU A 456 -12.76 -5.76 -20.02
CA LEU A 456 -13.29 -7.00 -19.48
C LEU A 456 -13.97 -7.79 -20.58
N TYR A 457 -13.57 -9.03 -20.77
CA TYR A 457 -14.21 -10.00 -21.68
C TYR A 457 -14.95 -11.05 -20.85
N LEU A 458 -16.19 -11.33 -21.23
CA LEU A 458 -17.07 -12.31 -20.61
C LEU A 458 -17.82 -13.10 -21.68
N GLY A 459 -17.58 -14.41 -21.81
CA GLY A 459 -18.38 -15.32 -22.64
C GLY A 459 -18.59 -14.86 -24.08
N GLY A 460 -17.62 -14.23 -24.73
CA GLY A 460 -17.74 -13.72 -26.10
C GLY A 460 -18.08 -12.23 -26.21
N GLN A 461 -18.41 -11.55 -25.12
CA GLN A 461 -18.73 -10.11 -25.10
C GLN A 461 -17.64 -9.33 -24.38
N SER A 462 -17.43 -8.07 -24.73
CA SER A 462 -16.44 -7.20 -24.13
C SER A 462 -17.07 -5.93 -23.56
N PHE A 463 -16.56 -5.50 -22.40
CA PHE A 463 -17.04 -4.37 -21.63
C PHE A 463 -15.89 -3.38 -21.38
N ALA A 464 -16.22 -2.13 -21.11
CA ALA A 464 -15.36 -0.95 -21.20
C ALA A 464 -14.95 -0.60 -22.64
N ASN A 465 -14.99 0.70 -22.98
CA ASN A 465 -14.87 1.17 -24.39
C ASN A 465 -13.43 1.29 -24.88
N ASN A 466 -12.47 0.72 -24.17
CA ASN A 466 -11.06 0.74 -24.55
C ASN A 466 -10.71 -0.46 -25.44
N ASN A 467 -9.78 -0.25 -26.36
CA ASN A 467 -9.31 -1.31 -27.26
C ASN A 467 -7.79 -1.28 -27.46
N ARG A 468 -7.08 -0.83 -26.42
CA ARG A 468 -5.61 -0.83 -26.43
C ARG A 468 -5.11 -2.28 -26.44
N ALA A 469 -4.05 -2.53 -27.20
CA ALA A 469 -3.27 -3.75 -27.08
C ALA A 469 -2.50 -3.73 -25.75
N VAL A 470 -2.53 -4.82 -25.01
CA VAL A 470 -1.89 -5.00 -23.70
C VAL A 470 -0.98 -6.21 -23.69
N MET A 471 0.04 -6.21 -22.82
CA MET A 471 1.03 -7.27 -22.75
C MET A 471 0.55 -8.50 -21.97
N THR A 472 -0.23 -8.29 -20.93
CA THR A 472 -0.68 -9.37 -20.07
C THR A 472 -2.16 -9.28 -19.79
N THR A 473 -2.77 -10.45 -19.70
CA THR A 473 -4.14 -10.62 -19.23
C THR A 473 -4.22 -11.77 -18.24
N VAL A 474 -5.28 -11.79 -17.45
CA VAL A 474 -5.60 -12.90 -16.56
C VAL A 474 -7.10 -13.10 -16.53
N GLY A 475 -7.53 -14.30 -16.32
CA GLY A 475 -8.96 -14.60 -16.27
C GLY A 475 -9.27 -16.03 -15.86
N ILE A 476 -10.42 -16.50 -16.28
CA ILE A 476 -10.96 -17.80 -15.96
C ILE A 476 -11.22 -18.58 -17.25
N VAL A 477 -10.75 -19.81 -17.25
CA VAL A 477 -11.07 -20.78 -18.28
C VAL A 477 -11.77 -22.00 -17.68
N THR A 478 -12.54 -22.73 -18.48
CA THR A 478 -13.04 -24.06 -18.10
C THR A 478 -11.91 -25.09 -18.08
N LYS A 479 -12.02 -26.10 -17.21
CA LYS A 479 -11.09 -27.23 -17.16
C LYS A 479 -11.38 -28.23 -18.26
#